data_0838029e60e7132c545e9c28c4cce9fd
#
_entry.id   0838029e60e7132c545e9c28c4cce9fd
#
_cell.length_a   1.000
_cell.length_b   1.000
_cell.length_c   1.000
_cell.angle_alpha   90.00
_cell.angle_beta   90.00
_cell.angle_gamma   90.00
#
_symmetry.space_group_name_H-M   'P 1'
#
loop_
_entity.id
_entity.type
_entity.pdbx_description
1 polymer ?
#
loop_
_entity_poly.entity_id
_entity_poly.type
_entity_poly.pdbx_seq_one_letter_code
_entity_poly.pdbx_strand_id
1 'polypeptide(L)'
;MDFLTGIGSTHIRQDHKDVSKKIKIEPGRTFAGFGFSVALSNLRKRLLRGEQVQLKAVGFSDFPTLGPQVVTVTISHLGVDRMRMSGRSLKGDRFIIHPEIPFIAKFFVNVSDTRIWLTNPAPAGFLRWEGPAVLPTDPIVRVDLLSGEKSGPAESAGG
;
A
#
# COMPACT_ATOMS: atom_id res chain seq x y z
N MET A 1 2.40 14.05 6.89
CA MET A 1 2.19 14.75 5.60
C MET A 1 1.25 15.89 5.83
N ASP A 2 1.64 17.08 5.45
CA ASP A 2 0.78 18.27 5.50
C ASP A 2 0.27 18.54 4.07
N PHE A 3 -1.01 18.28 3.85
CA PHE A 3 -1.64 18.44 2.53
C PHE A 3 -1.96 19.90 2.20
N LEU A 4 -1.91 20.80 3.16
CA LEU A 4 -2.12 22.24 2.93
C LEU A 4 -0.86 22.88 2.37
N THR A 5 0.29 22.53 2.91
CA THR A 5 1.58 23.09 2.48
C THR A 5 2.24 22.30 1.36
N GLY A 6 1.74 21.11 1.05
CA GLY A 6 2.38 20.21 0.06
C GLY A 6 3.74 19.69 0.53
N ILE A 7 3.96 19.61 1.85
CA ILE A 7 5.21 19.13 2.43
C ILE A 7 4.95 17.83 3.22
N GLY A 8 5.69 16.78 2.89
CA GLY A 8 5.83 15.61 3.73
C GLY A 8 7.11 15.70 4.55
N SER A 9 7.06 15.26 5.80
CA SER A 9 8.25 15.05 6.61
C SER A 9 8.35 13.58 6.98
N THR A 10 9.56 13.03 6.94
CA THR A 10 9.86 11.68 7.39
C THR A 10 10.96 11.76 8.44
N HIS A 11 10.81 10.94 9.47
CA HIS A 11 11.83 10.71 10.46
C HIS A 11 12.26 9.26 10.37
N ILE A 12 13.54 9.04 10.14
CA ILE A 12 14.15 7.71 10.12
C ILE A 12 15.14 7.66 11.26
N ARG A 13 14.96 6.72 12.16
CA ARG A 13 15.91 6.43 13.23
C ARG A 13 16.64 5.15 12.89
N GLN A 14 17.91 5.27 12.56
CA GLN A 14 18.79 4.14 12.23
C GLN A 14 20.13 4.33 12.93
N ASP A 15 20.61 3.30 13.62
CA ASP A 15 21.93 3.26 14.26
C ASP A 15 22.24 4.50 15.13
N HIS A 16 21.28 4.92 15.99
CA HIS A 16 21.37 6.11 16.85
C HIS A 16 21.46 7.46 16.11
N LYS A 17 21.18 7.48 14.81
CA LYS A 17 21.08 8.72 14.03
C LYS A 17 19.62 8.99 13.69
N ASP A 18 19.15 10.18 14.03
CA ASP A 18 17.85 10.69 13.61
C ASP A 18 18.05 11.50 12.31
N VAL A 19 17.50 10.98 11.22
CA VAL A 19 17.49 11.68 9.93
C VAL A 19 16.07 12.17 9.66
N SER A 20 15.92 13.48 9.58
CA SER A 20 14.67 14.11 9.15
C SER A 20 14.81 14.64 7.74
N LYS A 21 13.91 14.27 6.85
CA LYS A 21 13.89 14.78 5.47
C LYS A 21 12.50 15.29 5.12
N LYS A 22 12.48 16.47 4.48
CA LYS A 22 11.27 17.03 3.88
C LYS A 22 11.19 16.62 2.42
N ILE A 23 10.00 16.22 1.98
CA ILE A 23 9.69 15.86 0.60
C ILE A 23 8.53 16.72 0.12
N LYS A 24 8.56 17.11 -1.15
CA LYS A 24 7.44 17.77 -1.79
C LYS A 24 6.39 16.74 -2.17
N ILE A 25 5.13 16.98 -1.79
CA ILE A 25 4.00 16.11 -2.10
C ILE A 25 2.95 16.88 -2.89
N GLU A 26 2.18 16.17 -3.71
CA GLU A 26 1.01 16.70 -4.42
C GLU A 26 -0.24 16.31 -3.63
N PRO A 27 -0.98 17.27 -3.03
CA PRO A 27 -2.20 16.98 -2.29
C PRO A 27 -3.23 16.23 -3.15
N GLY A 28 -3.84 15.20 -2.58
CA GLY A 28 -4.82 14.36 -3.28
C GLY A 28 -4.24 13.42 -4.35
N ARG A 29 -2.94 13.49 -4.65
CA ARG A 29 -2.27 12.64 -5.63
C ARG A 29 -1.07 11.88 -5.08
N THR A 30 -0.58 12.22 -3.88
CA THR A 30 0.54 11.53 -3.22
C THR A 30 0.03 10.72 -2.05
N PHE A 31 0.36 9.43 -2.05
CA PHE A 31 -0.07 8.46 -1.04
C PHE A 31 1.13 7.67 -0.51
N ALA A 32 0.96 7.08 0.67
CA ALA A 32 1.96 6.21 1.28
C ALA A 32 1.28 5.02 1.97
N GLY A 33 1.90 3.86 1.91
CA GLY A 33 1.46 2.66 2.61
C GLY A 33 -0.04 2.36 2.41
N PHE A 34 -0.75 2.12 3.49
CA PHE A 34 -2.18 1.80 3.46
C PHE A 34 -3.09 2.95 2.97
N GLY A 35 -2.58 4.18 2.82
CA GLY A 35 -3.31 5.29 2.21
C GLY A 35 -3.75 4.99 0.77
N PHE A 36 -3.08 4.07 0.09
CA PHE A 36 -3.52 3.59 -1.23
C PHE A 36 -4.86 2.88 -1.21
N SER A 37 -5.27 2.24 -0.11
CA SER A 37 -6.60 1.61 -0.02
C SER A 37 -7.73 2.63 -0.14
N VAL A 38 -7.54 3.82 0.42
CA VAL A 38 -8.49 4.93 0.31
C VAL A 38 -8.51 5.47 -1.13
N ALA A 39 -7.33 5.69 -1.72
CA ALA A 39 -7.24 6.12 -3.12
C ALA A 39 -7.92 5.12 -4.07
N LEU A 40 -7.65 3.83 -3.90
CA LEU A 40 -8.26 2.76 -4.69
C LEU A 40 -9.78 2.70 -4.53
N SER A 41 -10.31 2.89 -3.32
CA SER A 41 -11.75 2.92 -3.07
C SER A 41 -12.41 4.03 -3.89
N ASN A 42 -11.81 5.21 -3.95
CA ASN A 42 -12.31 6.34 -4.73
C ASN A 42 -12.15 6.13 -6.26
N LEU A 43 -11.08 5.50 -6.69
CA LEU A 43 -10.77 5.25 -8.10
C LEU A 43 -11.41 3.97 -8.64
N ARG A 44 -11.98 3.14 -7.78
CA ARG A 44 -12.45 1.79 -8.11
C ARG A 44 -13.29 1.72 -9.38
N LYS A 45 -14.27 2.60 -9.52
CA LYS A 45 -15.16 2.60 -10.69
C LYS A 45 -14.41 2.80 -12.01
N ARG A 46 -13.38 3.64 -12.01
CA ARG A 46 -12.52 3.89 -13.19
C ARG A 46 -11.66 2.68 -13.49
N LEU A 47 -11.00 2.13 -12.46
CA LEU A 47 -10.11 0.98 -12.57
C LEU A 47 -10.86 -0.28 -13.03
N LEU A 48 -12.10 -0.50 -12.57
CA LEU A 48 -12.94 -1.62 -13.02
C LEU A 48 -13.37 -1.50 -14.48
N ARG A 49 -13.36 -0.28 -15.06
CA ARG A 49 -13.58 -0.08 -16.51
C ARG A 49 -12.32 -0.33 -17.34
N GLY A 50 -11.21 -0.74 -16.73
CA GLY A 50 -9.94 -0.97 -17.39
C GLY A 50 -9.07 0.28 -17.53
N GLU A 51 -9.44 1.42 -16.91
CA GLU A 51 -8.59 2.59 -16.93
C GLU A 51 -7.33 2.34 -16.09
N GLN A 52 -6.19 2.85 -16.54
CA GLN A 52 -4.97 2.96 -15.75
C GLN A 52 -4.89 4.36 -15.16
N VAL A 53 -4.50 4.46 -13.88
CA VAL A 53 -4.42 5.74 -13.18
C VAL A 53 -3.02 5.92 -12.63
N GLN A 54 -2.42 7.08 -12.91
CA GLN A 54 -1.13 7.46 -12.34
C GLN A 54 -1.31 8.29 -11.07
N LEU A 55 -0.61 7.89 -10.02
CA LEU A 55 -0.51 8.59 -8.75
C LEU A 55 0.96 8.74 -8.36
N LYS A 56 1.19 9.39 -7.23
CA LYS A 56 2.50 9.50 -6.58
C LYS A 56 2.54 8.63 -5.34
N ALA A 57 3.62 7.87 -5.18
CA ALA A 57 3.91 7.09 -3.99
C ALA A 57 5.10 7.68 -3.25
N VAL A 58 5.04 7.72 -1.92
CA VAL A 58 6.23 7.92 -1.10
C VAL A 58 6.89 6.56 -0.93
N GLY A 59 8.05 6.40 -1.52
CA GLY A 59 8.88 5.21 -1.40
C GLY A 59 10.19 5.50 -0.66
N PHE A 60 10.82 4.44 -0.19
CA PHE A 60 12.16 4.49 0.40
C PHE A 60 13.16 3.88 -0.59
N SER A 61 14.40 4.32 -0.51
CA SER A 61 15.49 3.81 -1.36
C SER A 61 16.41 2.92 -0.51
N ASP A 62 16.97 1.90 -1.15
CA ASP A 62 18.01 1.05 -0.56
C ASP A 62 19.31 1.84 -0.27
N PHE A 63 19.44 3.04 -0.83
CA PHE A 63 20.54 3.95 -0.55
C PHE A 63 20.18 4.89 0.60
N PRO A 64 20.75 4.71 1.81
CA PRO A 64 20.41 5.52 3.00
C PRO A 64 20.58 7.03 2.79
N THR A 65 21.52 7.42 1.91
CA THR A 65 21.80 8.82 1.59
C THR A 65 20.70 9.50 0.80
N LEU A 66 19.89 8.75 0.03
CA LEU A 66 18.82 9.31 -0.79
C LEU A 66 17.55 9.59 0.03
N GLY A 67 17.32 8.83 1.10
CA GLY A 67 16.12 8.95 1.94
C GLY A 67 14.83 8.71 1.17
N PRO A 68 13.68 9.15 1.71
CA PRO A 68 12.40 8.97 1.08
C PRO A 68 12.30 9.82 -0.20
N GLN A 69 11.63 9.25 -1.21
CA GLN A 69 11.41 9.86 -2.52
C GLN A 69 9.95 9.76 -2.91
N VAL A 70 9.52 10.67 -3.79
CA VAL A 70 8.20 10.59 -4.42
C VAL A 70 8.39 10.00 -5.81
N VAL A 71 7.80 8.82 -6.03
CA VAL A 71 7.85 8.10 -7.31
C VAL A 71 6.48 8.09 -7.96
N THR A 72 6.43 8.13 -9.28
CA THR A 72 5.18 7.89 -10.01
C THR A 72 4.87 6.40 -9.98
N VAL A 73 3.59 6.07 -9.78
CA VAL A 73 3.11 4.70 -9.86
C VAL A 73 1.91 4.63 -10.79
N THR A 74 1.82 3.56 -11.56
CA THR A 74 0.64 3.23 -12.36
C THR A 74 -0.18 2.17 -11.65
N ILE A 75 -1.48 2.43 -11.52
CA ILE A 75 -2.44 1.54 -10.89
C ILE A 75 -3.36 0.96 -11.94
N SER A 76 -3.58 -0.35 -11.88
CA SER A 76 -4.55 -1.06 -12.70
C SER A 76 -5.28 -2.14 -11.93
N HIS A 77 -6.45 -2.54 -12.44
CA HIS A 77 -7.23 -3.66 -11.92
C HIS A 77 -6.82 -4.94 -12.63
N LEU A 78 -6.53 -6.01 -11.88
CA LEU A 78 -6.10 -7.30 -12.42
C LEU A 78 -7.20 -8.38 -12.41
N GLY A 79 -8.36 -8.10 -11.83
CA GLY A 79 -9.44 -9.06 -11.75
C GLY A 79 -9.94 -9.29 -10.32
N VAL A 80 -10.74 -10.34 -10.16
CA VAL A 80 -11.38 -10.70 -8.89
C VAL A 80 -10.83 -12.03 -8.41
N ASP A 81 -10.34 -12.05 -7.19
CA ASP A 81 -9.88 -13.28 -6.53
C ASP A 81 -10.87 -13.75 -5.47
N ARG A 82 -10.92 -15.06 -5.27
CA ARG A 82 -11.55 -15.67 -4.10
C ARG A 82 -10.50 -15.93 -3.05
N MET A 83 -10.74 -15.46 -1.85
CA MET A 83 -9.82 -15.60 -0.72
C MET A 83 -10.55 -16.22 0.47
N ARG A 84 -9.85 -17.08 1.19
CA ARG A 84 -10.35 -17.61 2.46
C ARG A 84 -9.69 -16.84 3.61
N MET A 85 -10.50 -16.11 4.37
CA MET A 85 -10.04 -15.30 5.50
C MET A 85 -10.92 -15.57 6.71
N SER A 86 -10.31 -15.91 7.84
CA SER A 86 -11.03 -16.26 9.08
C SER A 86 -12.18 -17.25 8.86
N GLY A 87 -11.92 -18.31 8.10
CA GLY A 87 -12.93 -19.35 7.81
C GLY A 87 -13.99 -18.97 6.78
N ARG A 88 -14.06 -17.72 6.33
CA ARG A 88 -15.05 -17.23 5.35
C ARG A 88 -14.44 -17.09 3.97
N SER A 89 -15.23 -17.41 2.93
CA SER A 89 -14.86 -17.15 1.54
C SER A 89 -15.29 -15.74 1.16
N LEU A 90 -14.33 -14.90 0.80
CA LEU A 90 -14.52 -13.52 0.38
C LEU A 90 -14.08 -13.36 -1.08
N LYS A 91 -14.71 -12.45 -1.79
CA LYS A 91 -14.24 -11.98 -3.09
C LYS A 91 -13.54 -10.64 -2.91
N GLY A 92 -12.42 -10.46 -3.60
CA GLY A 92 -11.69 -9.20 -3.60
C GLY A 92 -11.27 -8.78 -5.00
N ASP A 93 -11.52 -7.52 -5.34
CA ASP A 93 -10.92 -6.90 -6.52
C ASP A 93 -9.43 -6.74 -6.26
N ARG A 94 -8.60 -7.30 -7.13
CA ARG A 94 -7.15 -7.20 -7.08
C ARG A 94 -6.65 -6.05 -7.92
N PHE A 95 -5.93 -5.14 -7.28
CA PHE A 95 -5.26 -4.02 -7.92
C PHE A 95 -3.75 -4.21 -7.83
N ILE A 96 -3.05 -3.75 -8.86
CA ILE A 96 -1.59 -3.67 -8.88
C ILE A 96 -1.16 -2.22 -8.89
N ILE A 97 -0.10 -1.93 -8.14
CA ILE A 97 0.58 -0.65 -8.09
C ILE A 97 1.99 -0.90 -8.61
N HIS A 98 2.24 -0.44 -9.83
CA HIS A 98 3.52 -0.59 -10.53
C HIS A 98 4.32 0.70 -10.46
N PRO A 99 5.52 0.71 -9.85
CA PRO A 99 6.39 1.88 -9.84
C PRO A 99 6.94 2.19 -11.23
N GLU A 100 6.82 3.44 -11.67
CA GLU A 100 7.43 3.94 -12.90
C GLU A 100 8.89 4.29 -12.65
N ILE A 101 9.78 3.36 -12.99
CA ILE A 101 11.22 3.57 -12.81
C ILE A 101 11.83 3.99 -14.14
N PRO A 102 12.63 5.07 -14.17
CA PRO A 102 13.36 5.45 -15.38
C PRO A 102 14.21 4.28 -15.91
N PHE A 103 14.24 4.11 -17.22
CA PHE A 103 14.90 2.98 -17.89
C PHE A 103 16.34 2.74 -17.40
N ILE A 104 17.10 3.79 -17.16
CA ILE A 104 18.49 3.70 -16.67
C ILE A 104 18.55 3.09 -15.27
N ALA A 105 17.57 3.38 -14.39
CA ALA A 105 17.54 2.86 -13.04
C ALA A 105 17.08 1.39 -12.98
N LYS A 106 16.36 0.90 -13.99
CA LYS A 106 15.90 -0.51 -14.05
C LYS A 106 17.04 -1.53 -14.07
N PHE A 107 18.23 -1.14 -14.53
CA PHE A 107 19.39 -2.02 -14.51
C PHE A 107 20.01 -2.20 -13.11
N PHE A 108 19.68 -1.32 -12.18
CA PHE A 108 20.27 -1.30 -10.84
C PHE A 108 19.29 -1.61 -9.71
N VAL A 109 17.99 -1.56 -9.99
CA VAL A 109 16.95 -1.72 -8.95
C VAL A 109 15.82 -2.60 -9.48
N ASN A 110 15.67 -3.77 -8.89
CA ASN A 110 14.50 -4.61 -9.13
C ASN A 110 13.41 -4.21 -8.13
N VAL A 111 12.47 -3.36 -8.55
CA VAL A 111 11.37 -2.93 -7.71
C VAL A 111 10.15 -3.80 -7.96
N SER A 112 9.72 -4.47 -6.91
CA SER A 112 8.56 -5.35 -6.96
C SER A 112 7.25 -4.55 -6.96
N ASP A 113 6.25 -5.10 -7.66
CA ASP A 113 4.89 -4.58 -7.63
C ASP A 113 4.26 -4.75 -6.26
N THR A 114 3.41 -3.80 -5.89
CA THR A 114 2.52 -3.93 -4.74
C THR A 114 1.14 -4.33 -5.22
N ARG A 115 0.51 -5.27 -4.53
CA ARG A 115 -0.87 -5.72 -4.80
C ARG A 115 -1.75 -5.41 -3.61
N ILE A 116 -2.97 -4.94 -3.90
CA ILE A 116 -3.97 -4.63 -2.88
C ILE A 116 -5.29 -5.27 -3.29
N TRP A 117 -5.97 -5.91 -2.33
CA TRP A 117 -7.31 -6.45 -2.51
C TRP A 117 -8.32 -5.66 -1.69
N LEU A 118 -9.39 -5.25 -2.34
CA LEU A 118 -10.54 -4.62 -1.71
C LEU A 118 -11.76 -5.53 -1.85
N THR A 119 -12.66 -5.48 -0.87
CA THR A 119 -13.88 -6.29 -0.85
C THR A 119 -14.73 -6.10 -2.12
N ASN A 120 -15.24 -7.21 -2.66
CA ASN A 120 -16.21 -7.22 -3.75
C ASN A 120 -17.41 -8.10 -3.32
N PRO A 121 -18.67 -7.59 -3.31
CA PRO A 121 -19.08 -6.25 -3.79
C PRO A 121 -18.76 -5.11 -2.83
N ALA A 122 -19.02 -3.87 -3.28
CA ALA A 122 -18.96 -2.68 -2.44
C ALA A 122 -19.86 -2.79 -1.19
N PRO A 123 -19.53 -2.07 -0.08
CA PRO A 123 -18.48 -1.06 0.03
C PRO A 123 -17.08 -1.66 0.00
N ALA A 124 -16.15 -0.93 -0.66
CA ALA A 124 -14.77 -1.37 -0.80
C ALA A 124 -14.02 -1.24 0.53
N GLY A 125 -13.82 -2.35 1.20
CA GLY A 125 -12.97 -2.45 2.39
C GLY A 125 -11.63 -3.10 2.07
N PHE A 126 -10.60 -2.79 2.82
CA PHE A 126 -9.30 -3.44 2.71
C PHE A 126 -9.41 -4.93 3.07
N LEU A 127 -8.80 -5.78 2.29
CA LEU A 127 -8.70 -7.21 2.56
C LEU A 127 -7.25 -7.66 2.73
N ARG A 128 -6.40 -7.30 1.78
CA ARG A 128 -5.01 -7.76 1.74
C ARG A 128 -4.12 -6.75 1.06
N TRP A 129 -2.89 -6.70 1.51
CA TRP A 129 -1.77 -6.04 0.86
C TRP A 129 -0.62 -7.03 0.70
N GLU A 130 0.03 -7.03 -0.44
CA GLU A 130 1.26 -7.75 -0.72
C GLU A 130 2.25 -6.83 -1.41
N GLY A 131 3.46 -6.76 -0.91
CA GLY A 131 4.52 -5.94 -1.49
C GLY A 131 5.80 -6.00 -0.67
N PRO A 132 6.85 -5.30 -1.06
CA PRO A 132 8.07 -5.19 -0.28
C PRO A 132 7.78 -4.63 1.12
N ALA A 133 8.51 -5.08 2.14
CA ALA A 133 8.25 -4.67 3.52
C ALA A 133 8.41 -3.15 3.72
N VAL A 134 9.56 -2.59 3.38
CA VAL A 134 9.87 -1.15 3.45
C VAL A 134 10.66 -0.70 2.23
N LEU A 135 11.76 -1.40 1.93
CA LEU A 135 12.66 -1.09 0.83
C LEU A 135 12.28 -1.91 -0.42
N PRO A 136 12.57 -1.42 -1.63
CA PRO A 136 12.27 -2.14 -2.87
C PRO A 136 12.83 -3.56 -2.97
N THR A 137 13.97 -3.80 -2.33
CA THR A 137 14.67 -5.10 -2.31
C THR A 137 14.27 -5.99 -1.13
N ASP A 138 13.45 -5.48 -0.22
CA ASP A 138 12.98 -6.27 0.92
C ASP A 138 12.15 -7.47 0.47
N PRO A 139 12.09 -8.52 1.30
CA PRO A 139 11.19 -9.64 1.08
C PRO A 139 9.74 -9.17 0.91
N ILE A 140 9.02 -9.85 0.03
CA ILE A 140 7.58 -9.61 -0.12
C ILE A 140 6.87 -10.06 1.15
N VAL A 141 6.15 -9.16 1.76
CA VAL A 141 5.30 -9.42 2.92
C VAL A 141 3.83 -9.35 2.54
N ARG A 142 3.01 -10.05 3.30
CA ARG A 142 1.57 -10.04 3.15
C ARG A 142 0.92 -9.59 4.45
N VAL A 143 0.00 -8.65 4.33
CA VAL A 143 -0.82 -8.15 5.43
C VAL A 143 -2.27 -8.43 5.11
N ASP A 144 -2.91 -9.28 5.91
CA ASP A 144 -4.32 -9.64 5.78
C ASP A 144 -5.14 -8.90 6.85
N LEU A 145 -6.36 -8.48 6.47
CA LEU A 145 -7.33 -8.02 7.45
C LEU A 145 -7.78 -9.22 8.31
N LEU A 146 -7.48 -9.17 9.59
CA LEU A 146 -8.05 -10.12 10.54
C LEU A 146 -9.46 -9.66 10.91
N SER A 147 -10.48 -10.49 10.66
CA SER A 147 -11.77 -10.27 11.30
C SER A 147 -11.56 -10.52 12.79
N GLY A 148 -11.79 -9.50 13.63
CA GLY A 148 -11.78 -9.68 15.06
C GLY A 148 -12.74 -10.81 15.41
N GLU A 149 -12.23 -11.92 15.94
CA GLU A 149 -13.08 -12.86 16.67
C GLU A 149 -13.71 -12.05 17.81
N LYS A 150 -15.03 -11.96 17.81
CA LYS A 150 -15.71 -11.62 19.05
C LYS A 150 -15.26 -12.71 20.04
N SER A 151 -14.36 -12.35 20.95
CA SER A 151 -14.13 -13.15 22.13
C SER A 151 -15.50 -13.34 22.78
N GLY A 152 -16.07 -14.54 22.61
CA GLY A 152 -17.26 -14.93 23.35
C GLY A 152 -16.99 -14.70 24.83
N PRO A 153 -18.02 -14.36 25.62
CA PRO A 153 -17.86 -14.25 27.08
C PRO A 153 -17.20 -15.54 27.55
N ALA A 154 -16.12 -15.41 28.32
CA ALA A 154 -15.50 -16.54 29.00
C ALA A 154 -16.60 -17.20 29.80
N GLU A 155 -16.94 -18.42 29.44
CA GLU A 155 -17.85 -19.26 30.19
C GLU A 155 -17.22 -19.42 31.57
N SER A 156 -17.78 -18.72 32.58
CA SER A 156 -17.37 -18.85 33.97
C SER A 156 -17.70 -20.28 34.37
N ALA A 157 -16.68 -21.14 34.40
CA ALA A 157 -16.77 -22.43 35.08
C ALA A 157 -17.00 -22.15 36.56
N GLY A 158 -18.25 -22.06 36.95
CA GLY A 158 -18.68 -22.20 38.34
C GLY A 158 -18.80 -23.70 38.65
N GLY A 159 -18.02 -24.15 39.57
CA GLY A 159 -18.09 -25.42 40.26
C GLY A 159 -17.81 -25.19 41.74
#